data_ee18eb6f7c5a2a48e94193e9f03494c2
#
_entry.id   ee18eb6f7c5a2a48e94193e9f03494c2
#
_cell.length_a   1.000
_cell.length_b   1.000
_cell.length_c   1.000
_cell.angle_alpha   90.00
_cell.angle_beta   90.00
_cell.angle_gamma   90.00
#
_symmetry.space_group_name_H-M   'P 1'
#
loop_
_entity.id
_entity.type
_entity.pdbx_description
1 polymer ?
#
loop_
_entity_poly.entity_id
_entity_poly.type
_entity_poly.pdbx_seq_one_letter_code
_entity_poly.pdbx_strand_id
1 'polypeptide(L)'
;ECYEFELLEHEIASIVKYLLNLKGTEDSIGILCRSRSHLKPLIDAIDAHHIGWQANDIYSLEEEPLTKDLLALYQTLFSTDSRLAWFIVLRSPLLGLTLMELEMVAQQSDPWDYIRTNKRHDLRLNRLHDAYLWANTYKYEFSIREVLEGFWVRLGGVDAYGQDGLNIAIAFFDFIEELGELAYDLEQLKESLSNL
;
A
#
# COMPACT_ATOMS: atom_id res chain seq x y z
N GLU A 1 12.36 -35.48 -10.27
CA GLU A 1 12.01 -35.60 -11.69
C GLU A 1 12.01 -34.19 -12.30
N CYS A 2 12.60 -34.04 -13.50
CA CYS A 2 12.63 -32.75 -14.19
C CYS A 2 11.62 -32.83 -15.34
N TYR A 3 10.74 -31.84 -15.45
CA TYR A 3 9.75 -31.75 -16.50
C TYR A 3 10.02 -30.49 -17.32
N GLU A 4 9.90 -30.56 -18.63
CA GLU A 4 10.02 -29.46 -19.58
C GLU A 4 8.65 -29.20 -20.20
N PHE A 5 8.13 -27.95 -20.10
CA PHE A 5 6.82 -27.58 -20.62
C PHE A 5 6.99 -26.52 -21.71
N GLU A 6 6.31 -26.73 -22.83
CA GLU A 6 6.32 -25.77 -23.94
C GLU A 6 5.37 -24.58 -23.74
N LEU A 7 4.37 -24.74 -22.87
CA LEU A 7 3.36 -23.70 -22.58
C LEU A 7 3.21 -23.52 -21.08
N LEU A 8 3.17 -22.26 -20.61
CA LEU A 8 2.98 -21.87 -19.23
C LEU A 8 1.70 -22.47 -18.63
N GLU A 9 0.62 -22.55 -19.39
CA GLU A 9 -0.65 -23.14 -18.95
C GLU A 9 -0.51 -24.63 -18.58
N HIS A 10 0.28 -25.39 -19.31
CA HIS A 10 0.53 -26.81 -19.00
C HIS A 10 1.39 -26.98 -17.75
N GLU A 11 2.36 -26.09 -17.55
CA GLU A 11 3.18 -26.05 -16.34
C GLU A 11 2.31 -25.78 -15.11
N ILE A 12 1.49 -24.73 -15.15
CA ILE A 12 0.58 -24.35 -14.08
C ILE A 12 -0.40 -25.49 -13.73
N ALA A 13 -1.02 -26.09 -14.74
CA ALA A 13 -1.93 -27.21 -14.53
C ALA A 13 -1.24 -28.41 -13.86
N SER A 14 0.01 -28.68 -14.20
CA SER A 14 0.81 -29.75 -13.60
C SER A 14 1.17 -29.45 -12.15
N ILE A 15 1.54 -28.20 -11.84
CA ILE A 15 1.83 -27.75 -10.47
C ILE A 15 0.57 -27.86 -9.60
N VAL A 16 -0.57 -27.34 -10.05
CA VAL A 16 -1.84 -27.43 -9.33
C VAL A 16 -2.24 -28.89 -9.08
N LYS A 17 -2.12 -29.76 -10.08
CA LYS A 17 -2.39 -31.19 -9.93
C LYS A 17 -1.49 -31.84 -8.86
N TYR A 18 -0.21 -31.46 -8.84
CA TYR A 18 0.74 -31.94 -7.84
C TYR A 18 0.35 -31.47 -6.42
N LEU A 19 0.02 -30.19 -6.26
CA LEU A 19 -0.44 -29.63 -4.99
C LEU A 19 -1.71 -30.30 -4.47
N LEU A 20 -2.68 -30.58 -5.36
CA LEU A 20 -3.92 -31.27 -5.01
C LEU A 20 -3.67 -32.70 -4.50
N ASN A 21 -2.67 -33.40 -5.06
CA ASN A 21 -2.30 -34.74 -4.61
C ASN A 21 -1.64 -34.76 -3.23
N LEU A 22 -1.05 -33.63 -2.79
CA LEU A 22 -0.41 -33.47 -1.49
C LEU A 22 -1.34 -32.87 -0.45
N LYS A 23 -2.59 -32.57 -0.81
CA LYS A 23 -3.58 -31.98 0.10
C LYS A 23 -3.87 -32.96 1.24
N GLY A 24 -3.50 -32.56 2.46
CA GLY A 24 -3.66 -33.40 3.68
C GLY A 24 -2.33 -33.89 4.27
N THR A 25 -1.20 -33.57 3.69
CA THR A 25 0.11 -33.69 4.35
C THR A 25 0.36 -32.46 5.23
N GLU A 26 1.11 -32.61 6.32
CA GLU A 26 1.51 -31.49 7.18
C GLU A 26 2.73 -30.72 6.62
N ASP A 27 3.17 -31.06 5.42
CA ASP A 27 4.37 -30.48 4.80
C ASP A 27 4.07 -29.12 4.17
N SER A 28 4.98 -28.18 4.33
CA SER A 28 4.98 -26.93 3.57
C SER A 28 5.72 -27.12 2.25
N ILE A 29 5.13 -26.62 1.15
CA ILE A 29 5.69 -26.75 -0.20
C ILE A 29 6.16 -25.37 -0.66
N GLY A 30 7.45 -25.22 -0.93
CA GLY A 30 8.01 -24.01 -1.54
C GLY A 30 7.97 -24.09 -3.06
N ILE A 31 7.41 -23.04 -3.71
CA ILE A 31 7.45 -22.89 -5.16
C ILE A 31 8.36 -21.70 -5.47
N LEU A 32 9.41 -21.94 -6.24
CA LEU A 32 10.34 -20.92 -6.71
C LEU A 32 10.09 -20.62 -8.18
N CYS A 33 9.82 -19.35 -8.48
CA CYS A 33 9.65 -18.88 -9.84
C CYS A 33 10.81 -17.96 -10.27
N ARG A 34 11.14 -17.99 -11.54
CA ARG A 34 12.25 -17.21 -12.11
C ARG A 34 11.92 -15.73 -12.25
N SER A 35 10.64 -15.40 -12.42
CA SER A 35 10.15 -14.03 -12.50
C SER A 35 8.76 -13.89 -11.89
N ARG A 36 8.43 -12.71 -11.39
CA ARG A 36 7.11 -12.39 -10.81
C ARG A 36 5.96 -12.55 -11.82
N SER A 37 6.22 -12.29 -13.10
CA SER A 37 5.21 -12.44 -14.16
C SER A 37 4.68 -13.87 -14.33
N HIS A 38 5.45 -14.87 -13.94
CA HIS A 38 5.03 -16.28 -13.96
C HIS A 38 4.21 -16.68 -12.73
N LEU A 39 4.31 -15.93 -11.64
CA LEU A 39 3.61 -16.23 -10.39
C LEU A 39 2.12 -15.89 -10.44
N LYS A 40 1.75 -14.77 -11.03
CA LYS A 40 0.34 -14.31 -11.04
C LYS A 40 -0.62 -15.33 -11.64
N PRO A 41 -0.38 -15.91 -12.84
CA PRO A 41 -1.24 -16.95 -13.38
C PRO A 41 -1.29 -18.23 -12.53
N LEU A 42 -0.17 -18.55 -11.84
CA LEU A 42 -0.13 -19.69 -10.90
C LEU A 42 -0.96 -19.43 -9.66
N ILE A 43 -0.89 -18.23 -9.08
CA ILE A 43 -1.69 -17.82 -7.92
C ILE A 43 -3.18 -17.89 -8.26
N ASP A 44 -3.58 -17.31 -9.39
CA ASP A 44 -4.97 -17.33 -9.84
C ASP A 44 -5.50 -18.78 -9.97
N ALA A 45 -4.65 -19.70 -10.44
CA ALA A 45 -5.00 -21.11 -10.53
C ALA A 45 -5.07 -21.82 -9.17
N ILE A 46 -4.19 -21.49 -8.22
CA ILE A 46 -4.18 -22.03 -6.85
C ILE A 46 -5.43 -21.55 -6.10
N ASP A 47 -5.80 -20.28 -6.23
CA ASP A 47 -7.00 -19.70 -5.63
C ASP A 47 -8.27 -20.32 -6.18
N ALA A 48 -8.34 -20.55 -7.48
CA ALA A 48 -9.48 -21.23 -8.12
C ALA A 48 -9.73 -22.66 -7.56
N HIS A 49 -8.69 -23.30 -7.04
CA HIS A 49 -8.77 -24.63 -6.42
C HIS A 49 -8.84 -24.61 -4.89
N HIS A 50 -8.99 -23.43 -4.27
CA HIS A 50 -9.07 -23.22 -2.83
C HIS A 50 -7.90 -23.88 -2.06
N ILE A 51 -6.69 -23.77 -2.59
CA ILE A 51 -5.45 -24.20 -1.94
C ILE A 51 -4.90 -23.00 -1.17
N GLY A 52 -4.75 -23.13 0.16
CA GLY A 52 -4.14 -22.08 0.98
C GLY A 52 -2.66 -21.91 0.60
N TRP A 53 -2.24 -20.68 0.37
CA TRP A 53 -0.86 -20.34 0.04
C TRP A 53 -0.42 -19.08 0.81
N GLN A 54 0.88 -18.96 0.96
CA GLN A 54 1.53 -17.76 1.49
C GLN A 54 2.68 -17.42 0.56
N ALA A 55 2.80 -16.17 0.21
CA ALA A 55 3.86 -15.74 -0.68
C ALA A 55 4.72 -14.67 -0.02
N ASN A 56 6.02 -14.82 -0.17
CA ASN A 56 6.97 -13.79 0.14
C ASN A 56 7.33 -13.06 -1.16
N ASP A 57 7.28 -11.73 -1.17
CA ASP A 57 7.75 -10.84 -2.26
C ASP A 57 7.06 -10.99 -3.64
N ILE A 58 5.78 -11.37 -3.70
CA ILE A 58 5.08 -11.55 -4.98
C ILE A 58 4.58 -10.25 -5.60
N TYR A 59 4.17 -9.30 -4.78
CA TYR A 59 3.70 -8.00 -5.26
C TYR A 59 4.84 -6.98 -5.17
N SER A 60 5.07 -6.24 -6.28
CA SER A 60 5.87 -5.03 -6.18
C SER A 60 5.13 -4.06 -5.27
N LEU A 61 5.74 -3.68 -4.17
CA LEU A 61 5.15 -2.73 -3.23
C LEU A 61 4.76 -1.43 -3.95
N GLU A 62 5.51 -1.03 -4.98
CA GLU A 62 5.25 0.13 -5.81
C GLU A 62 3.90 0.05 -6.56
N GLU A 63 3.51 -1.14 -7.03
CA GLU A 63 2.29 -1.32 -7.83
C GLU A 63 1.01 -1.29 -6.98
N GLU A 64 1.14 -1.51 -5.67
CA GLU A 64 0.00 -1.55 -4.77
C GLU A 64 -0.70 -0.19 -4.65
N PRO A 65 -2.03 -0.12 -4.83
CA PRO A 65 -2.78 1.13 -4.70
C PRO A 65 -2.59 1.80 -3.35
N LEU A 66 -2.53 1.03 -2.26
CA LEU A 66 -2.30 1.55 -0.91
C LEU A 66 -0.93 2.22 -0.78
N THR A 67 0.10 1.70 -1.42
CA THR A 67 1.43 2.32 -1.41
C THR A 67 1.41 3.73 -2.00
N LYS A 68 0.62 3.96 -3.05
CA LYS A 68 0.43 5.29 -3.64
C LYS A 68 -0.26 6.25 -2.67
N ASP A 69 -1.22 5.75 -1.90
CA ASP A 69 -1.91 6.52 -0.87
C ASP A 69 -0.98 6.83 0.32
N LEU A 70 -0.14 5.87 0.73
CA LEU A 70 0.89 6.07 1.77
C LEU A 70 1.98 7.05 1.33
N LEU A 71 2.43 6.98 0.08
CA LEU A 71 3.34 7.98 -0.51
C LEU A 71 2.70 9.37 -0.54
N ALA A 72 1.40 9.46 -0.83
CA ALA A 72 0.70 10.74 -0.77
C ALA A 72 0.62 11.28 0.66
N LEU A 73 0.36 10.45 1.67
CA LEU A 73 0.44 10.85 3.09
C LEU A 73 1.83 11.39 3.43
N TYR A 74 2.88 10.68 3.03
CA TYR A 74 4.27 11.14 3.19
C TYR A 74 4.46 12.52 2.55
N GLN A 75 4.04 12.71 1.29
CA GLN A 75 4.21 13.96 0.57
C GLN A 75 3.46 15.14 1.21
N THR A 76 2.30 14.92 1.83
CA THR A 76 1.58 15.98 2.55
C THR A 76 2.38 16.53 3.74
N LEU A 77 3.27 15.73 4.32
CA LEU A 77 4.06 16.10 5.50
C LEU A 77 5.46 16.66 5.14
N PHE A 78 6.10 16.07 4.13
CA PHE A 78 7.53 16.29 3.88
C PHE A 78 7.82 17.02 2.56
N SER A 79 6.85 17.15 1.64
CA SER A 79 7.06 17.87 0.37
C SER A 79 6.55 19.31 0.43
N THR A 80 7.29 20.21 -0.24
CA THR A 80 6.90 21.62 -0.39
C THR A 80 5.75 21.79 -1.40
N ASP A 81 5.67 20.95 -2.42
CA ASP A 81 4.57 20.89 -3.38
C ASP A 81 3.75 19.61 -3.14
N SER A 82 2.80 19.71 -2.27
CA SER A 82 1.95 18.59 -1.85
C SER A 82 0.51 18.67 -2.39
N ARG A 83 0.19 19.64 -3.29
CA ARG A 83 -1.19 19.82 -3.76
C ARG A 83 -1.80 18.54 -4.34
N LEU A 84 -1.08 17.85 -5.24
CA LEU A 84 -1.56 16.59 -5.81
C LEU A 84 -1.70 15.50 -4.74
N ALA A 85 -0.76 15.43 -3.82
CA ALA A 85 -0.80 14.47 -2.71
C ALA A 85 -2.06 14.65 -1.85
N TRP A 86 -2.47 15.89 -1.55
CA TRP A 86 -3.73 16.16 -0.88
C TRP A 86 -4.94 15.59 -1.62
N PHE A 87 -5.01 15.75 -2.96
CA PHE A 87 -6.10 15.19 -3.74
C PHE A 87 -6.12 13.66 -3.72
N ILE A 88 -4.96 13.00 -3.75
CA ILE A 88 -4.85 11.55 -3.61
C ILE A 88 -5.38 11.12 -2.24
N VAL A 89 -4.91 11.73 -1.15
CA VAL A 89 -5.37 11.41 0.22
C VAL A 89 -6.87 11.63 0.37
N LEU A 90 -7.40 12.75 -0.10
CA LEU A 90 -8.83 13.07 -0.01
C LEU A 90 -9.69 12.09 -0.82
N ARG A 91 -9.19 11.58 -1.94
CA ARG A 91 -9.89 10.61 -2.79
C ARG A 91 -9.73 9.17 -2.31
N SER A 92 -8.67 8.85 -1.58
CA SER A 92 -8.36 7.50 -1.09
C SER A 92 -9.48 6.92 -0.20
N PRO A 93 -9.50 5.61 0.05
CA PRO A 93 -10.42 4.97 0.99
C PRO A 93 -10.39 5.56 2.41
N LEU A 94 -9.30 6.23 2.80
CA LEU A 94 -9.19 6.90 4.11
C LEU A 94 -10.25 7.98 4.31
N LEU A 95 -10.55 8.77 3.27
CA LEU A 95 -11.47 9.89 3.32
C LEU A 95 -12.68 9.70 2.41
N GLY A 96 -12.50 9.11 1.24
CA GLY A 96 -13.56 8.78 0.29
C GLY A 96 -14.34 10.00 -0.21
N LEU A 97 -13.70 11.15 -0.43
CA LEU A 97 -14.36 12.31 -0.97
C LEU A 97 -14.83 12.03 -2.41
N THR A 98 -16.04 12.51 -2.72
CA THR A 98 -16.61 12.47 -4.07
C THR A 98 -15.93 13.46 -5.01
N LEU A 99 -16.12 13.30 -6.33
CA LEU A 99 -15.59 14.25 -7.30
C LEU A 99 -16.15 15.66 -7.08
N MET A 100 -17.40 15.80 -6.70
CA MET A 100 -18.02 17.10 -6.40
C MET A 100 -17.35 17.79 -5.21
N GLU A 101 -17.05 17.04 -4.14
CA GLU A 101 -16.33 17.56 -2.98
C GLU A 101 -14.90 17.95 -3.35
N LEU A 102 -14.24 17.16 -4.19
CA LEU A 102 -12.90 17.50 -4.70
C LEU A 102 -12.88 18.74 -5.59
N GLU A 103 -13.94 18.99 -6.37
CA GLU A 103 -14.11 20.24 -7.12
C GLU A 103 -14.16 21.46 -6.19
N MET A 104 -14.84 21.36 -5.05
CA MET A 104 -14.88 22.44 -4.06
C MET A 104 -13.48 22.67 -3.43
N VAL A 105 -12.73 21.59 -3.17
CA VAL A 105 -11.33 21.70 -2.72
C VAL A 105 -10.47 22.37 -3.79
N ALA A 106 -10.68 22.02 -5.07
CA ALA A 106 -9.88 22.54 -6.19
C ALA A 106 -10.04 24.06 -6.39
N GLN A 107 -11.15 24.65 -5.95
CA GLN A 107 -11.39 26.08 -5.99
C GLN A 107 -10.50 26.87 -4.98
N GLN A 108 -9.93 26.19 -3.99
CA GLN A 108 -9.00 26.80 -3.05
C GLN A 108 -7.58 26.80 -3.60
N SER A 109 -6.80 27.80 -3.24
CA SER A 109 -5.37 27.84 -3.59
C SER A 109 -4.59 26.72 -2.88
N ASP A 110 -4.97 26.41 -1.63
CA ASP A 110 -4.39 25.36 -0.83
C ASP A 110 -5.50 24.39 -0.33
N PRO A 111 -5.42 23.09 -0.61
CA PRO A 111 -6.36 22.09 -0.10
C PRO A 111 -6.47 22.11 1.43
N TRP A 112 -5.39 22.43 2.15
CA TRP A 112 -5.40 22.52 3.60
C TRP A 112 -6.37 23.59 4.12
N ASP A 113 -6.48 24.72 3.43
CA ASP A 113 -7.43 25.78 3.80
C ASP A 113 -8.88 25.28 3.74
N TYR A 114 -9.22 24.47 2.75
CA TYR A 114 -10.54 23.84 2.67
C TYR A 114 -10.79 22.90 3.85
N ILE A 115 -9.83 22.02 4.15
CA ILE A 115 -9.91 21.07 5.26
C ILE A 115 -10.12 21.82 6.59
N ARG A 116 -9.28 22.81 6.85
CA ARG A 116 -9.32 23.62 8.08
C ARG A 116 -10.65 24.35 8.27
N THR A 117 -11.23 24.86 7.19
CA THR A 117 -12.46 25.64 7.22
C THR A 117 -13.69 24.73 7.39
N ASN A 118 -13.70 23.55 6.76
CA ASN A 118 -14.86 22.67 6.69
C ASN A 118 -14.85 21.53 7.70
N LYS A 119 -13.80 21.34 8.49
CA LYS A 119 -13.66 20.24 9.47
C LYS A 119 -14.82 20.14 10.46
N ARG A 120 -15.48 21.25 10.82
CA ARG A 120 -16.61 21.26 11.77
C ARG A 120 -17.89 20.66 11.19
N HIS A 121 -17.97 20.56 9.88
CA HIS A 121 -19.17 20.12 9.15
C HIS A 121 -19.01 18.73 8.55
N ASP A 122 -17.79 18.17 8.53
CA ASP A 122 -17.47 16.84 8.03
C ASP A 122 -16.52 16.10 8.96
N LEU A 123 -16.99 14.97 9.51
CA LEU A 123 -16.21 14.15 10.45
C LEU A 123 -14.94 13.58 9.81
N ARG A 124 -14.94 13.32 8.49
CA ARG A 124 -13.78 12.84 7.76
C ARG A 124 -12.70 13.93 7.74
N LEU A 125 -13.10 15.16 7.42
CA LEU A 125 -12.18 16.31 7.41
C LEU A 125 -11.71 16.68 8.81
N ASN A 126 -12.55 16.51 9.83
CA ASN A 126 -12.13 16.71 11.21
C ASN A 126 -11.06 15.70 11.62
N ARG A 127 -11.28 14.41 11.33
CA ARG A 127 -10.31 13.35 11.60
C ARG A 127 -8.98 13.59 10.86
N LEU A 128 -9.05 13.96 9.57
CA LEU A 128 -7.87 14.32 8.79
C LEU A 128 -7.12 15.50 9.39
N HIS A 129 -7.83 16.56 9.75
CA HIS A 129 -7.23 17.73 10.36
C HIS A 129 -6.46 17.40 11.65
N ASP A 130 -7.07 16.63 12.55
CA ASP A 130 -6.46 16.30 13.84
C ASP A 130 -5.29 15.34 13.69
N ALA A 131 -5.43 14.34 12.79
CA ALA A 131 -4.35 13.41 12.46
C ALA A 131 -3.15 14.12 11.81
N TYR A 132 -3.40 15.04 10.87
CA TYR A 132 -2.35 15.82 10.22
C TYR A 132 -1.64 16.77 11.21
N LEU A 133 -2.37 17.45 12.08
CA LEU A 133 -1.74 18.30 13.08
C LEU A 133 -0.83 17.50 14.00
N TRP A 134 -1.27 16.32 14.44
CA TRP A 134 -0.43 15.42 15.22
C TRP A 134 0.85 15.05 14.44
N ALA A 135 0.71 14.55 13.22
CA ALA A 135 1.84 14.14 12.41
C ALA A 135 2.80 15.30 12.13
N ASN A 136 2.28 16.48 11.79
CA ASN A 136 3.10 17.67 11.52
C ASN A 136 3.81 18.21 12.76
N THR A 137 3.23 18.00 13.97
CA THR A 137 3.89 18.37 15.24
C THR A 137 5.09 17.46 15.53
N TYR A 138 4.93 16.16 15.28
CA TYR A 138 5.91 15.16 15.71
C TYR A 138 6.86 14.69 14.58
N LYS A 139 6.73 15.19 13.34
CA LYS A 139 7.48 14.70 12.19
C LYS A 139 9.02 14.85 12.26
N TYR A 140 9.53 15.62 13.21
CA TYR A 140 10.96 15.77 13.47
C TYR A 140 11.38 15.25 14.86
N GLU A 141 10.43 14.75 15.65
CA GLU A 141 10.70 14.18 16.97
C GLU A 141 10.73 12.65 16.92
N PHE A 142 9.94 12.06 16.03
CA PHE A 142 9.86 10.63 15.78
C PHE A 142 10.46 10.27 14.42
N SER A 143 10.74 8.98 14.21
CA SER A 143 11.14 8.48 12.90
C SER A 143 10.02 8.70 11.85
N ILE A 144 10.39 8.74 10.56
CA ILE A 144 9.42 8.84 9.48
C ILE A 144 8.40 7.70 9.56
N ARG A 145 8.87 6.47 9.85
CA ARG A 145 8.02 5.31 10.05
C ARG A 145 6.95 5.57 11.12
N GLU A 146 7.37 5.94 12.31
CA GLU A 146 6.44 6.15 13.44
C GLU A 146 5.40 7.25 13.15
N VAL A 147 5.83 8.31 12.48
CA VAL A 147 4.93 9.40 12.11
C VAL A 147 3.93 8.98 11.04
N LEU A 148 4.38 8.30 9.98
CA LEU A 148 3.50 7.85 8.90
C LEU A 148 2.52 6.76 9.37
N GLU A 149 3.00 5.78 10.12
CA GLU A 149 2.17 4.75 10.73
C GLU A 149 1.14 5.37 11.67
N GLY A 150 1.57 6.26 12.56
CA GLY A 150 0.68 6.98 13.47
C GLY A 150 -0.34 7.87 12.76
N PHE A 151 0.02 8.50 11.64
CA PHE A 151 -0.88 9.28 10.81
C PHE A 151 -1.92 8.38 10.13
N TRP A 152 -1.48 7.30 9.48
CA TRP A 152 -2.35 6.34 8.80
C TRP A 152 -3.35 5.67 9.75
N VAL A 153 -2.89 5.24 10.93
CA VAL A 153 -3.74 4.63 11.96
C VAL A 153 -4.81 5.61 12.46
N ARG A 154 -4.45 6.87 12.71
CA ARG A 154 -5.40 7.92 13.14
C ARG A 154 -6.45 8.24 12.07
N LEU A 155 -6.12 8.02 10.80
CA LEU A 155 -7.07 8.13 9.69
C LEU A 155 -8.00 6.91 9.57
N GLY A 156 -7.80 5.87 10.38
CA GLY A 156 -8.59 4.64 10.30
C GLY A 156 -8.13 3.74 9.17
N GLY A 157 -6.83 3.70 8.89
CA GLY A 157 -6.26 2.95 7.77
C GLY A 157 -6.61 1.46 7.81
N VAL A 158 -6.56 0.83 8.99
CA VAL A 158 -6.92 -0.59 9.14
C VAL A 158 -8.39 -0.85 8.75
N ASP A 159 -9.30 0.04 9.15
CA ASP A 159 -10.72 -0.10 8.83
C ASP A 159 -10.99 0.15 7.33
N ALA A 160 -10.24 1.07 6.73
CA ALA A 160 -10.41 1.46 5.34
C ALA A 160 -9.90 0.43 4.33
N TYR A 161 -8.81 -0.30 4.68
CA TYR A 161 -8.13 -1.22 3.75
C TYR A 161 -8.20 -2.69 4.17
N GLY A 162 -8.70 -2.98 5.39
CA GLY A 162 -8.82 -4.36 5.90
C GLY A 162 -7.47 -5.02 6.19
N GLN A 163 -7.51 -6.36 6.39
CA GLN A 163 -6.33 -7.12 6.80
C GLN A 163 -5.25 -7.17 5.70
N ASP A 164 -5.65 -7.29 4.43
CA ASP A 164 -4.69 -7.34 3.31
C ASP A 164 -3.96 -6.00 3.18
N GLY A 165 -4.68 -4.89 3.33
CA GLY A 165 -4.08 -3.56 3.35
C GLY A 165 -3.16 -3.35 4.56
N LEU A 166 -3.46 -3.94 5.72
CA LEU A 166 -2.56 -3.88 6.88
C LEU A 166 -1.21 -4.53 6.58
N ASN A 167 -1.19 -5.67 5.90
CA ASN A 167 0.05 -6.36 5.53
C ASN A 167 0.90 -5.51 4.57
N ILE A 168 0.27 -4.88 3.58
CA ILE A 168 0.95 -3.96 2.63
C ILE A 168 1.48 -2.72 3.37
N ALA A 169 0.68 -2.15 4.28
CA ALA A 169 1.09 -0.99 5.05
C ALA A 169 2.31 -1.28 5.93
N ILE A 170 2.32 -2.44 6.62
CA ILE A 170 3.45 -2.88 7.43
C ILE A 170 4.70 -3.01 6.55
N ALA A 171 4.60 -3.70 5.40
CA ALA A 171 5.72 -3.85 4.47
C ALA A 171 6.26 -2.49 4.00
N PHE A 172 5.38 -1.52 3.74
CA PHE A 172 5.79 -0.17 3.37
C PHE A 172 6.48 0.57 4.52
N PHE A 173 5.98 0.44 5.76
CA PHE A 173 6.61 1.08 6.93
C PHE A 173 7.95 0.44 7.27
N ASP A 174 8.08 -0.88 7.14
CA ASP A 174 9.36 -1.58 7.30
C ASP A 174 10.38 -1.14 6.25
N PHE A 175 9.95 -1.01 4.99
CA PHE A 175 10.79 -0.46 3.92
C PHE A 175 11.27 0.98 4.21
N ILE A 176 10.39 1.86 4.70
CA ILE A 176 10.76 3.22 5.13
C ILE A 176 11.80 3.20 6.25
N GLU A 177 11.67 2.28 7.20
CA GLU A 177 12.62 2.12 8.30
C GLU A 177 13.99 1.66 7.81
N GLU A 178 14.03 0.70 6.89
CA GLU A 178 15.27 0.20 6.28
C GLU A 178 16.01 1.27 5.48
N LEU A 179 15.28 2.16 4.80
CA LEU A 179 15.89 3.29 4.09
C LEU A 179 16.55 4.32 5.03
N GLY A 180 16.07 4.45 6.25
CA GLY A 180 16.61 5.38 7.24
C GLY A 180 16.62 6.83 6.74
N GLU A 181 17.80 7.47 6.71
CA GLU A 181 17.93 8.87 6.30
C GLU A 181 17.58 9.11 4.82
N LEU A 182 17.72 8.12 3.96
CA LEU A 182 17.36 8.24 2.53
C LEU A 182 15.85 8.43 2.35
N ALA A 183 15.04 8.00 3.31
CA ALA A 183 13.59 8.19 3.27
C ALA A 183 13.17 9.68 3.39
N TYR A 184 14.06 10.60 3.74
CA TYR A 184 13.77 12.04 3.74
C TYR A 184 13.86 12.68 2.34
N ASP A 185 14.46 11.99 1.37
CA ASP A 185 14.50 12.40 -0.03
C ASP A 185 13.43 11.63 -0.83
N LEU A 186 12.42 12.34 -1.31
CA LEU A 186 11.29 11.74 -2.03
C LEU A 186 11.72 11.01 -3.31
N GLU A 187 12.72 11.53 -4.04
CA GLU A 187 13.16 10.90 -5.28
C GLU A 187 13.94 9.62 -4.99
N GLN A 188 14.80 9.61 -3.97
CA GLN A 188 15.49 8.41 -3.54
C GLN A 188 14.53 7.35 -2.99
N LEU A 189 13.50 7.78 -2.24
CA LEU A 189 12.46 6.89 -1.74
C LEU A 189 11.71 6.21 -2.88
N LYS A 190 11.30 6.97 -3.91
CA LYS A 190 10.60 6.41 -5.09
C LYS A 190 11.50 5.50 -5.91
N GLU A 191 12.76 5.90 -6.15
CA GLU A 191 13.73 5.08 -6.88
C GLU A 191 14.00 3.75 -6.15
N SER A 192 14.17 3.79 -4.83
CA SER A 192 14.35 2.59 -4.03
C SER A 192 13.13 1.69 -4.03
N LEU A 193 11.93 2.28 -4.00
CA LEU A 193 10.67 1.56 -4.06
C LEU A 193 10.49 0.84 -5.42
N SER A 194 10.90 1.46 -6.52
CA SER A 194 10.80 0.86 -7.86
C SER A 194 11.82 -0.26 -8.12
N ASN A 195 12.84 -0.38 -7.26
CA ASN A 195 13.86 -1.42 -7.35
C ASN A 195 13.57 -2.63 -6.44
N LEU A 196 12.46 -2.62 -5.69
CA LEU A 196 11.97 -3.74 -4.91
C LEU A 196 11.20 -4.75 -5.78
#